data_c29d14f1e93d9e8edb99fbffa804adb8
#
_entry.id   c29d14f1e93d9e8edb99fbffa804adb8
#
_cell.length_a   1.000
_cell.length_b   1.000
_cell.length_c   1.000
_cell.angle_alpha   90.00
_cell.angle_beta   90.00
_cell.angle_gamma   90.00
#
_symmetry.space_group_name_H-M   'P 1'
#
loop_
_entity.id
_entity.type
_entity.pdbx_description
1 polymer ?
#
loop_
_entity_poly.entity_id
_entity_poly.type
_entity_poly.pdbx_seq_one_letter_code
_entity_poly.pdbx_strand_id
1 'polypeptide(L)'
;GLGDVYKRQNVLYVANIGDSRLYLLRGALEQITKDHSYVEELIHAGIMEREEGRFHPKKNVITRALGTVMATPDFFEFDAKDGYLLLCSDGLSNMISDEELKELLLEHSQIANKVNQMITRANEYGGKDNISLVIVDLKR
;
A
#
# COMPACT_ATOMS: atom_id res chain seq x y z
N GLY A 1 13.07 -29.22 -8.96
CA GLY A 1 13.52 -30.08 -7.89
C GLY A 1 13.06 -29.63 -6.51
N LEU A 2 13.32 -30.42 -5.49
CA LEU A 2 12.94 -30.10 -4.11
C LEU A 2 13.54 -28.78 -3.63
N GLY A 3 14.74 -28.42 -4.09
CA GLY A 3 15.38 -27.14 -3.76
C GLY A 3 14.58 -25.93 -4.25
N ASP A 4 13.94 -26.05 -5.39
CA ASP A 4 13.12 -24.95 -5.94
C ASP A 4 11.82 -24.79 -5.17
N VAL A 5 11.23 -25.90 -4.71
CA VAL A 5 10.03 -25.87 -3.86
C VAL A 5 10.34 -25.18 -2.53
N TYR A 6 11.47 -25.47 -1.89
CA TYR A 6 11.89 -24.82 -0.64
C TYR A 6 12.19 -23.34 -0.83
N LYS A 7 12.82 -22.95 -1.94
CA LYS A 7 13.12 -21.55 -2.24
C LYS A 7 11.86 -20.70 -2.44
N ARG A 8 10.72 -21.32 -2.78
CA ARG A 8 9.45 -20.62 -3.02
C ARG A 8 8.53 -20.54 -1.82
N GLN A 9 8.93 -21.06 -0.65
CA GLN A 9 8.07 -21.06 0.55
C GLN A 9 7.71 -19.68 1.11
N ASN A 10 8.51 -18.65 0.80
CA ASN A 10 8.32 -17.30 1.29
C ASN A 10 7.99 -16.32 0.16
N VAL A 11 7.59 -16.82 -0.99
CA VAL A 11 7.24 -15.99 -2.13
C VAL A 11 5.81 -15.48 -1.99
N LEU A 12 5.65 -14.19 -2.16
CA LEU A 12 4.35 -13.52 -2.20
C LEU A 12 4.03 -13.15 -3.64
N TYR A 13 2.82 -13.46 -4.05
CA TYR A 13 2.29 -13.14 -5.37
C TYR A 13 1.23 -12.06 -5.19
N VAL A 14 1.36 -10.96 -5.92
CA VAL A 14 0.48 -9.80 -5.83
C VAL A 14 -0.07 -9.48 -7.20
N ALA A 15 -1.38 -9.28 -7.28
CA ALA A 15 -2.04 -8.70 -8.44
C ALA A 15 -2.68 -7.38 -8.00
N ASN A 16 -2.39 -6.30 -8.70
CA ASN A 16 -2.89 -4.98 -8.37
C ASN A 16 -3.59 -4.32 -9.55
N ILE A 17 -4.77 -3.79 -9.28
CA ILE A 17 -5.49 -2.91 -10.20
C ILE A 17 -6.19 -1.82 -9.39
N GLY A 18 -5.91 -0.56 -9.72
CA GLY A 18 -6.45 0.59 -8.99
C GLY A 18 -5.41 1.31 -8.15
N ASP A 19 -5.85 2.03 -7.14
CA ASP A 19 -5.03 2.86 -6.25
C ASP A 19 -4.97 2.38 -4.79
N SER A 20 -5.53 1.23 -4.48
CA SER A 20 -5.23 0.54 -3.22
C SER A 20 -3.76 0.12 -3.21
N ARG A 21 -3.15 0.14 -2.04
CA ARG A 21 -1.70 -0.05 -1.92
C ARG A 21 -1.32 -1.26 -1.09
N LEU A 22 -0.19 -1.85 -1.46
CA LEU A 22 0.53 -2.82 -0.64
C LEU A 22 1.87 -2.22 -0.26
N TYR A 23 2.12 -2.14 1.04
CA TYR A 23 3.41 -1.77 1.61
C TYR A 23 4.07 -2.97 2.27
N LEU A 24 5.38 -3.02 2.19
CA LEU A 24 6.22 -3.96 2.94
C LEU A 24 7.13 -3.17 3.88
N LEU A 25 7.05 -3.47 5.17
CA LEU A 25 7.99 -2.95 6.17
C LEU A 25 8.99 -4.03 6.54
N ARG A 26 10.23 -3.79 6.18
CA ARG A 26 11.37 -4.67 6.49
C ARG A 26 12.62 -3.80 6.61
N GLY A 27 12.78 -3.19 7.80
CA GLY A 27 13.74 -2.12 8.01
C GLY A 27 13.22 -0.77 7.51
N ALA A 28 12.96 -0.64 6.23
CA ALA A 28 12.31 0.51 5.60
C ALA A 28 10.90 0.17 5.16
N LEU A 29 10.03 1.16 5.04
CA LEU A 29 8.71 1.00 4.44
C LEU A 29 8.82 1.22 2.93
N GLU A 30 8.42 0.21 2.18
CA GLU A 30 8.43 0.24 0.72
C GLU A 30 7.02 0.05 0.18
N GLN A 31 6.57 0.91 -0.71
CA GLN A 31 5.34 0.70 -1.45
C GLN A 31 5.63 -0.26 -2.61
N ILE A 32 5.08 -1.46 -2.53
CA ILE A 32 5.29 -2.51 -3.54
C ILE A 32 4.46 -2.23 -4.80
N THR A 33 3.22 -1.82 -4.62
CA THR A 33 2.31 -1.52 -5.72
C THR A 33 2.54 -0.12 -6.27
N LYS A 34 2.16 0.09 -7.52
CA LYS A 34 2.15 1.39 -8.16
C LYS A 34 0.70 1.79 -8.40
N ASP A 35 0.33 2.99 -7.98
CA ASP A 35 -1.03 3.48 -8.14
C ASP A 35 -1.41 3.58 -9.62
N HIS A 36 -2.57 3.05 -9.99
CA HIS A 36 -3.17 3.29 -11.28
C HIS A 36 -4.03 4.55 -11.18
N SER A 37 -3.38 5.72 -11.17
CA SER A 37 -4.01 7.00 -10.98
C SER A 37 -3.48 8.05 -11.96
N TYR A 38 -4.31 9.06 -12.20
CA TYR A 38 -3.92 10.19 -13.05
C TYR A 38 -2.66 10.91 -12.52
N VAL A 39 -2.62 11.12 -11.21
CA VAL A 39 -1.47 11.77 -10.55
C VAL A 39 -0.20 10.95 -10.71
N GLU A 40 -0.27 9.63 -10.52
CA GLU A 40 0.91 8.77 -10.69
C GLU A 40 1.43 8.80 -12.13
N GLU A 41 0.57 8.89 -13.11
CA GLU A 41 0.98 9.05 -14.51
C GLU A 41 1.73 10.38 -14.74
N LEU A 42 1.28 11.46 -14.11
CA LEU A 42 1.96 12.75 -14.18
C LEU A 42 3.34 12.71 -13.51
N ILE A 43 3.44 12.05 -12.37
CA ILE A 43 4.71 11.88 -11.66
C ILE A 43 5.68 11.05 -12.49
N HIS A 44 5.22 9.95 -13.06
CA HIS A 44 6.04 9.08 -13.90
C HIS A 44 6.53 9.80 -15.17
N ALA A 45 5.72 10.68 -15.74
CA ALA A 45 6.08 11.48 -16.91
C ALA A 45 7.01 12.66 -16.58
N GLY A 46 7.34 12.87 -15.31
CA GLY A 46 8.19 13.98 -14.88
C GLY A 46 7.51 15.35 -14.89
N ILE A 47 6.19 15.39 -15.02
CA ILE A 47 5.41 16.65 -15.07
C ILE A 47 5.16 17.18 -13.64
N MET A 48 5.15 16.30 -12.65
CA MET A 48 4.80 16.62 -11.27
C MET A 48 5.72 15.90 -10.30
N GLU A 49 6.07 16.56 -9.20
CA GLU A 49 6.77 15.93 -8.08
C GLU A 49 5.80 15.14 -7.20
N ARG A 50 6.32 14.14 -6.49
CA ARG A 50 5.49 13.23 -5.68
C ARG A 50 4.78 13.96 -4.53
N GLU A 51 5.44 14.91 -3.88
CA GLU A 51 4.84 15.70 -2.81
C GLU A 51 3.66 16.55 -3.31
N GLU A 52 3.77 17.08 -4.52
CA GLU A 52 2.70 17.88 -5.13
C GLU A 52 1.47 17.04 -5.45
N GLY A 53 1.68 15.78 -5.82
CA GLY A 53 0.61 14.85 -6.16
C GLY A 53 -0.38 14.64 -5.02
N ARG A 54 0.08 14.69 -3.79
CA ARG A 54 -0.74 14.50 -2.59
C ARG A 54 -1.85 15.56 -2.46
N PHE A 55 -1.63 16.74 -3.00
CA PHE A 55 -2.54 17.89 -2.93
C PHE A 55 -3.22 18.20 -4.26
N HIS A 56 -3.01 17.38 -5.29
CA HIS A 56 -3.59 17.63 -6.60
C HIS A 56 -5.12 17.47 -6.58
N PRO A 57 -5.89 18.35 -7.26
CA PRO A 57 -7.36 18.25 -7.30
C PRO A 57 -7.89 16.93 -7.84
N LYS A 58 -7.14 16.28 -8.73
CA LYS A 58 -7.50 14.99 -9.35
C LYS A 58 -6.80 13.79 -8.73
N LYS A 59 -6.32 13.88 -7.49
CA LYS A 59 -5.60 12.79 -6.82
C LYS A 59 -6.41 11.50 -6.65
N ASN A 60 -7.73 11.58 -6.70
CA ASN A 60 -8.63 10.43 -6.56
C ASN A 60 -9.10 9.86 -7.91
N VAL A 61 -8.57 10.36 -9.03
CA VAL A 61 -8.93 9.84 -10.36
C VAL A 61 -8.10 8.60 -10.65
N ILE A 62 -8.76 7.45 -10.75
CA ILE A 62 -8.11 6.17 -11.09
C ILE A 62 -8.11 5.96 -12.60
N THR A 63 -7.08 5.29 -13.12
CA THR A 63 -6.89 5.02 -14.54
C THR A 63 -7.17 3.57 -14.93
N ARG A 64 -7.21 2.66 -13.95
CA ARG A 64 -7.57 1.25 -14.16
C ARG A 64 -8.50 0.77 -13.06
N ALA A 65 -9.51 -0.02 -13.44
CA ALA A 65 -10.45 -0.63 -12.52
C ALA A 65 -11.00 -1.92 -13.11
N LEU A 66 -11.35 -2.88 -12.25
CA LEU A 66 -12.03 -4.11 -12.66
C LEU A 66 -13.38 -3.79 -13.32
N GLY A 67 -13.72 -4.53 -14.37
CA GLY A 67 -14.99 -4.34 -15.08
C GLY A 67 -15.00 -3.19 -16.06
N THR A 68 -13.86 -2.52 -16.27
CA THR A 68 -13.70 -1.45 -17.26
C THR A 68 -12.85 -1.90 -18.43
N VAL A 69 -12.75 -1.04 -19.46
CA VAL A 69 -11.88 -1.28 -20.61
C VAL A 69 -10.40 -1.33 -20.20
N MET A 70 -10.02 -0.54 -19.19
CA MET A 70 -8.67 -0.50 -18.62
C MET A 70 -8.61 -1.38 -17.36
N ALA A 71 -8.64 -2.69 -17.57
CA ALA A 71 -8.69 -3.68 -16.49
C ALA A 71 -7.45 -4.59 -16.43
N THR A 72 -6.31 -4.14 -16.98
CA THR A 72 -5.06 -4.91 -16.95
C THR A 72 -4.38 -4.74 -15.60
N PRO A 73 -4.23 -5.82 -14.80
CA PRO A 73 -3.53 -5.74 -13.53
C PRO A 73 -2.02 -5.73 -13.70
N ASP A 74 -1.33 -5.16 -12.71
CA ASP A 74 0.10 -5.39 -12.52
C ASP A 74 0.30 -6.61 -11.63
N PHE A 75 1.31 -7.42 -11.93
CA PHE A 75 1.67 -8.58 -11.15
C PHE A 75 3.06 -8.40 -10.56
N PHE A 76 3.19 -8.73 -9.27
CA PHE A 76 4.45 -8.69 -8.55
C PHE A 76 4.70 -10.03 -7.88
N GLU A 77 5.96 -10.41 -7.81
CA GLU A 77 6.43 -11.60 -7.10
C GLU A 77 7.68 -11.20 -6.33
N PHE A 78 7.70 -11.45 -5.01
CA PHE A 78 8.86 -11.11 -4.19
C PHE A 78 8.96 -12.02 -2.98
N ASP A 79 10.18 -12.17 -2.48
CA ASP A 79 10.46 -12.94 -1.26
C ASP A 79 10.29 -12.05 -0.03
N ALA A 80 9.53 -12.54 0.97
CA ALA A 80 9.42 -11.88 2.25
C ALA A 80 9.35 -12.91 3.38
N LYS A 81 10.42 -13.02 4.15
CA LYS A 81 10.53 -13.94 5.28
C LYS A 81 10.03 -13.36 6.59
N ASP A 82 10.12 -12.06 6.74
CA ASP A 82 9.80 -11.32 7.95
C ASP A 82 9.29 -9.93 7.61
N GLY A 83 8.93 -9.17 8.63
CA GLY A 83 8.39 -7.84 8.50
C GLY A 83 6.87 -7.80 8.53
N TYR A 84 6.33 -6.67 8.13
CA TYR A 84 4.89 -6.45 8.08
C TYR A 84 4.45 -6.13 6.66
N LEU A 85 3.32 -6.70 6.25
CA LEU A 85 2.58 -6.25 5.08
C LEU A 85 1.44 -5.35 5.55
N LEU A 86 1.24 -4.26 4.84
CA LEU A 86 0.07 -3.39 5.02
C LEU A 86 -0.63 -3.25 3.67
N LEU A 87 -1.86 -3.75 3.61
CA LEU A 87 -2.74 -3.50 2.47
C LEU A 87 -3.76 -2.45 2.90
N CYS A 88 -3.94 -1.42 2.11
CA CYS A 88 -4.87 -0.36 2.48
C CYS A 88 -5.55 0.28 1.26
N SER A 89 -6.75 0.80 1.52
CA SER A 89 -7.45 1.68 0.58
C SER A 89 -6.85 3.09 0.63
N ASP A 90 -7.20 3.92 -0.34
CA ASP A 90 -6.77 5.33 -0.40
C ASP A 90 -7.33 6.16 0.76
N GLY A 91 -8.43 5.73 1.38
CA GLY A 91 -8.95 6.34 2.60
C GLY A 91 -7.95 6.36 3.76
N LEU A 92 -7.00 5.41 3.80
CA LEU A 92 -5.90 5.43 4.74
C LEU A 92 -4.70 6.23 4.20
N SER A 93 -4.21 5.87 3.03
CA SER A 93 -2.97 6.43 2.49
C SER A 93 -3.06 7.91 2.11
N ASN A 94 -4.26 8.42 1.82
CA ASN A 94 -4.48 9.86 1.64
C ASN A 94 -4.44 10.65 2.95
N MET A 95 -4.73 10.01 4.08
CA MET A 95 -4.79 10.68 5.38
C MET A 95 -3.49 10.59 6.17
N ILE A 96 -2.78 9.47 6.07
CA ILE A 96 -1.57 9.20 6.86
C ILE A 96 -0.36 9.12 5.92
N SER A 97 0.72 9.83 6.25
CA SER A 97 1.95 9.78 5.48
C SER A 97 2.66 8.43 5.62
N ASP A 98 3.51 8.10 4.66
CA ASP A 98 4.31 6.87 4.71
C ASP A 98 5.19 6.80 5.96
N GLU A 99 5.76 7.93 6.37
CA GLU A 99 6.59 8.02 7.58
C GLU A 99 5.79 7.67 8.83
N GLU A 100 4.57 8.18 8.95
CA GLU A 100 3.69 7.90 10.07
C GLU A 100 3.16 6.46 10.04
N LEU A 101 2.85 5.92 8.87
CA LEU A 101 2.49 4.50 8.72
C LEU A 101 3.62 3.60 9.22
N LYS A 102 4.86 3.92 8.89
CA LYS A 102 6.04 3.20 9.38
C LYS A 102 6.14 3.25 10.90
N GLU A 103 5.99 4.42 11.50
CA GLU A 103 6.04 4.58 12.95
C GLU A 103 4.97 3.74 13.65
N LEU A 104 3.75 3.77 13.14
CA LEU A 104 2.63 2.98 13.70
C LEU A 104 2.86 1.48 13.57
N LEU A 105 3.45 1.01 12.48
CA LEU A 105 3.79 -0.40 12.30
C LEU A 105 4.92 -0.85 13.24
N LEU A 106 5.91 0.02 13.49
CA LEU A 106 7.06 -0.29 14.34
C LEU A 106 6.77 -0.20 15.84
N GLU A 107 5.66 0.40 16.24
CA GLU A 107 5.30 0.55 17.63
C GLU A 107 5.15 -0.83 18.31
N HIS A 108 5.66 -0.93 19.55
CA HIS A 108 5.54 -2.16 20.36
C HIS A 108 4.11 -2.34 20.83
N SER A 109 3.29 -2.96 20.00
CA SER A 109 1.90 -3.26 20.33
C SER A 109 1.41 -4.44 19.50
N GLN A 110 0.27 -5.00 19.89
CA GLN A 110 -0.39 -6.06 19.13
C GLN A 110 -0.93 -5.51 17.80
N ILE A 111 -1.08 -6.38 16.80
CA ILE A 111 -1.60 -6.00 15.47
C ILE A 111 -2.96 -5.30 15.58
N ALA A 112 -3.85 -5.79 16.42
CA ALA A 112 -5.16 -5.16 16.64
C ALA A 112 -5.05 -3.70 17.07
N ASN A 113 -4.08 -3.37 17.94
CA ASN A 113 -3.84 -1.99 18.35
C ASN A 113 -3.29 -1.15 17.22
N LYS A 114 -2.40 -1.69 16.40
CA LYS A 114 -1.86 -1.00 15.21
C LYS A 114 -2.98 -0.63 14.24
N VAL A 115 -3.89 -1.56 13.97
CA VAL A 115 -5.05 -1.34 13.11
C VAL A 115 -5.94 -0.22 13.67
N ASN A 116 -6.27 -0.31 14.96
CA ASN A 116 -7.13 0.68 15.62
C ASN A 116 -6.49 2.08 15.62
N GLN A 117 -5.19 2.17 15.86
CA GLN A 117 -4.47 3.45 15.83
C GLN A 117 -4.46 4.07 14.44
N MET A 118 -4.26 3.27 13.40
CA MET A 118 -4.31 3.76 12.01
C MET A 118 -5.68 4.31 11.66
N ILE A 119 -6.75 3.58 12.01
CA ILE A 119 -8.12 4.03 11.76
C ILE A 119 -8.42 5.32 12.54
N THR A 120 -8.08 5.36 13.82
CA THR A 120 -8.29 6.53 14.68
C THR A 120 -7.54 7.74 14.13
N ARG A 121 -6.27 7.57 13.74
CA ARG A 121 -5.45 8.65 13.22
C ARG A 121 -5.98 9.17 11.88
N ALA A 122 -6.39 8.29 10.97
CA ALA A 122 -6.98 8.69 9.70
C ALA A 122 -8.28 9.49 9.89
N ASN A 123 -9.11 9.09 10.85
CA ASN A 123 -10.34 9.81 11.20
C ASN A 123 -10.05 11.18 11.84
N GLU A 124 -9.03 11.27 12.69
CA GLU A 124 -8.58 12.54 13.28
C GLU A 124 -8.10 13.53 12.22
N TYR A 125 -7.50 13.04 11.14
CA TYR A 125 -7.06 13.85 10.00
C TYR A 125 -8.18 14.21 9.02
N GLY A 126 -9.42 13.82 9.31
CA GLY A 126 -10.59 14.22 8.55
C GLY A 126 -11.48 13.09 8.07
N GLY A 127 -10.99 11.85 7.97
CA GLY A 127 -11.78 10.68 7.60
C GLY A 127 -12.63 10.87 6.35
N LYS A 128 -12.03 11.35 5.26
CA LYS A 128 -12.76 11.80 4.06
C LYS A 128 -13.38 10.70 3.23
N ASP A 129 -12.97 9.44 3.46
CA ASP A 129 -13.43 8.29 2.70
C ASP A 129 -13.47 7.05 3.61
N ASN A 130 -14.02 5.97 3.11
CA ASN A 130 -14.01 4.69 3.78
C ASN A 130 -12.57 4.21 3.95
N ILE A 131 -12.27 3.66 5.13
CA ILE A 131 -10.95 3.17 5.47
C ILE A 131 -11.00 1.66 5.56
N SER A 132 -10.20 1.00 4.73
CA SER A 132 -10.00 -0.45 4.80
C SER A 132 -8.50 -0.73 4.87
N LEU A 133 -8.10 -1.59 5.79
CA LEU A 133 -6.71 -2.01 5.89
C LEU A 133 -6.58 -3.43 6.45
N VAL A 134 -5.49 -4.08 6.07
CA VAL A 134 -5.09 -5.39 6.59
C VAL A 134 -3.61 -5.32 6.92
N ILE A 135 -3.24 -5.76 8.12
CA ILE A 135 -1.84 -5.90 8.54
C ILE A 135 -1.54 -7.39 8.68
N VAL A 136 -0.45 -7.82 8.06
CA VAL A 136 0.04 -9.20 8.17
C VAL A 136 1.43 -9.17 8.80
N ASP A 137 1.60 -9.89 9.90
CA ASP A 137 2.91 -10.15 10.48
C ASP A 137 3.51 -11.38 9.79
N LEU A 138 4.61 -11.17 9.07
CA LEU A 138 5.29 -12.23 8.32
C LEU A 138 6.24 -13.05 9.19
N LYS A 139 6.47 -12.65 10.43
CA LYS A 139 7.32 -13.37 11.37
C LYS A 139 6.71 -14.73 11.70
N ARG A 140 7.48 -15.76 11.50
CA ARG A 140 7.09 -17.16 11.73
C ARG A 140 7.77 -17.73 12.97
#